data_7952b1e7bf5b500e3cf0bc08516a3f33
#
_entry.id   7952b1e7bf5b500e3cf0bc08516a3f33
#
_cell.length_a   1.000
_cell.length_b   1.000
_cell.length_c   1.000
_cell.angle_alpha   90.00
_cell.angle_beta   90.00
_cell.angle_gamma   90.00
#
_symmetry.space_group_name_H-M   'P 1'
#
loop_
_entity.id
_entity.type
_entity.pdbx_description
1 polymer ?
#
loop_
_entity_poly.entity_id
_entity_poly.type
_entity_poly.pdbx_seq_one_letter_code
_entity_poly.pdbx_strand_id
1 'polypeptide(L)'
;MRGLTALSDIILLNLCFLLCCIPLVTAGAAWSALYGAYLRRREGDGAVRLFFSGFRRSFRQATVIWLLLAGAGVVLALDFRLIAALESVPAIVTVLLYLGALLLAGTGLYVFPMIAVYEDTTLRMLKNALILSITALPRTLLLGLLAALPLIVLLLDVELFGRLLMLWLLVGCSVTAKAGACILKGVFQRLVNTGRPQ
;
A
#
# COMPACT_ATOMS: atom_id res chain seq x y z
N MET A 1 -11.92 -0.93 28.66
CA MET A 1 -12.78 -1.38 27.54
C MET A 1 -12.29 -0.89 26.16
N ARG A 2 -11.73 0.32 25.99
CA ARG A 2 -11.25 0.84 24.68
C ARG A 2 -10.11 0.02 24.03
N GLY A 3 -9.28 -0.66 24.81
CA GLY A 3 -8.16 -1.47 24.26
C GLY A 3 -8.62 -2.80 23.62
N LEU A 4 -9.59 -3.48 24.23
CA LEU A 4 -10.12 -4.75 23.70
C LEU A 4 -10.90 -4.53 22.39
N THR A 5 -11.68 -3.45 22.30
CA THR A 5 -12.37 -3.10 21.04
C THR A 5 -11.41 -2.73 19.93
N ALA A 6 -10.29 -2.05 20.25
CA ALA A 6 -9.28 -1.73 19.27
C ALA A 6 -8.53 -2.96 18.74
N LEU A 7 -8.31 -3.98 19.58
CA LEU A 7 -7.68 -5.24 19.19
C LEU A 7 -8.62 -6.08 18.31
N SER A 8 -9.89 -6.22 18.72
CA SER A 8 -10.89 -6.93 17.92
C SER A 8 -11.08 -6.28 16.53
N ASP A 9 -11.10 -4.96 16.46
CA ASP A 9 -11.20 -4.25 15.17
C ASP A 9 -9.99 -4.52 14.25
N ILE A 10 -8.79 -4.58 14.80
CA ILE A 10 -7.56 -4.90 14.03
C ILE A 10 -7.66 -6.31 13.45
N ILE A 11 -8.06 -7.30 14.24
CA ILE A 11 -8.20 -8.69 13.80
C ILE A 11 -9.31 -8.82 12.76
N LEU A 12 -10.48 -8.22 13.00
CA LEU A 12 -11.60 -8.27 12.08
C LEU A 12 -11.29 -7.60 10.74
N LEU A 13 -10.64 -6.42 10.78
CA LEU A 13 -10.21 -5.73 9.55
C LEU A 13 -9.18 -6.55 8.76
N ASN A 14 -8.25 -7.21 9.47
CA ASN A 14 -7.27 -8.07 8.82
C ASN A 14 -7.92 -9.28 8.16
N LEU A 15 -8.87 -9.92 8.83
CA LEU A 15 -9.63 -11.06 8.28
C LEU A 15 -10.44 -10.64 7.05
N CYS A 16 -11.17 -9.52 7.13
CA CYS A 16 -11.90 -8.96 5.99
C CYS A 16 -10.96 -8.66 4.81
N PHE A 17 -9.78 -8.07 5.09
CA PHE A 17 -8.76 -7.80 4.09
C PHE A 17 -8.28 -9.08 3.41
N LEU A 18 -7.90 -10.12 4.17
CA LEU A 18 -7.43 -11.39 3.62
C LEU A 18 -8.49 -12.08 2.77
N LEU A 19 -9.74 -12.12 3.24
CA LEU A 19 -10.86 -12.68 2.47
C LEU A 19 -11.05 -11.94 1.12
N CYS A 20 -10.95 -10.60 1.14
CA CYS A 20 -11.06 -9.80 -0.07
C CYS A 20 -9.80 -9.87 -0.97
N CYS A 21 -8.68 -10.38 -0.46
CA CYS A 21 -7.45 -10.60 -1.24
C CYS A 21 -7.38 -11.99 -1.89
N ILE A 22 -8.29 -12.93 -1.56
CA ILE A 22 -8.34 -14.26 -2.20
C ILE A 22 -8.35 -14.14 -3.73
N PRO A 23 -9.22 -13.31 -4.34
CA PRO A 23 -9.04 -12.95 -5.74
C PRO A 23 -7.93 -11.89 -5.82
N LEU A 24 -6.75 -12.24 -6.29
CA LEU A 24 -5.60 -11.32 -6.44
C LEU A 24 -5.95 -10.01 -7.15
N VAL A 25 -6.92 -10.04 -8.05
CA VAL A 25 -7.42 -8.88 -8.79
C VAL A 25 -8.01 -7.80 -7.87
N THR A 26 -8.60 -8.19 -6.74
CA THR A 26 -9.27 -7.27 -5.81
C THR A 26 -8.35 -6.76 -4.70
N ALA A 27 -7.09 -7.21 -4.66
CA ALA A 27 -6.13 -6.85 -3.62
C ALA A 27 -5.93 -5.33 -3.50
N GLY A 28 -5.90 -4.59 -4.62
CA GLY A 28 -5.82 -3.13 -4.60
C GLY A 28 -7.03 -2.47 -3.95
N ALA A 29 -8.23 -2.97 -4.21
CA ALA A 29 -9.45 -2.47 -3.58
C ALA A 29 -9.49 -2.79 -2.07
N ALA A 30 -9.05 -4.00 -1.69
CA ALA A 30 -8.93 -4.40 -0.29
C ALA A 30 -7.92 -3.52 0.46
N TRP A 31 -6.78 -3.21 -0.16
CA TRP A 31 -5.76 -2.33 0.42
C TRP A 31 -6.27 -0.90 0.62
N SER A 32 -6.94 -0.33 -0.40
CA SER A 32 -7.58 0.98 -0.28
C SER A 32 -8.67 0.99 0.82
N ALA A 33 -9.50 -0.05 0.90
CA ALA A 33 -10.54 -0.17 1.92
C ALA A 33 -9.95 -0.24 3.34
N LEU A 34 -8.86 -0.98 3.52
CA LEU A 34 -8.16 -1.12 4.80
C LEU A 34 -7.60 0.23 5.28
N TYR A 35 -6.93 0.98 4.39
CA TYR A 35 -6.50 2.35 4.70
C TYR A 35 -7.68 3.27 5.00
N GLY A 36 -8.77 3.16 4.24
CA GLY A 36 -10.00 3.93 4.44
C GLY A 36 -10.60 3.72 5.81
N ALA A 37 -10.61 2.47 6.29
CA ALA A 37 -11.09 2.13 7.64
C ALA A 37 -10.29 2.80 8.76
N TYR A 38 -8.98 3.08 8.55
CA TYR A 38 -8.15 3.78 9.54
C TYR A 38 -8.10 5.31 9.35
N LEU A 39 -8.13 5.79 8.11
CA LEU A 39 -7.99 7.22 7.80
C LEU A 39 -9.29 7.99 8.00
N ARG A 40 -10.45 7.37 7.72
CA ARG A 40 -11.78 8.01 7.74
C ARG A 40 -12.59 7.72 9.01
N ARG A 41 -12.08 6.88 9.89
CA ARG A 41 -12.78 6.46 11.11
C ARG A 41 -13.08 7.64 12.04
N ARG A 42 -14.34 7.73 12.48
CA ARG A 42 -14.82 8.62 13.55
C ARG A 42 -15.20 7.80 14.78
N GLU A 43 -15.34 8.46 15.92
CA GLU A 43 -15.83 7.78 17.14
C GLU A 43 -17.24 7.24 16.91
N GLY A 44 -17.45 5.96 17.25
CA GLY A 44 -18.73 5.27 17.07
C GLY A 44 -18.88 4.52 15.73
N ASP A 45 -18.00 4.71 14.75
CA ASP A 45 -18.08 3.99 13.48
C ASP A 45 -17.63 2.53 13.63
N GLY A 46 -18.43 1.60 13.09
CA GLY A 46 -18.07 0.19 12.99
C GLY A 46 -16.94 -0.03 11.94
N ALA A 47 -15.79 -0.55 12.37
CA ALA A 47 -14.62 -0.75 11.53
C ALA A 47 -14.90 -1.59 10.27
N VAL A 48 -15.60 -2.71 10.43
CA VAL A 48 -15.98 -3.62 9.33
C VAL A 48 -16.93 -2.93 8.33
N ARG A 49 -17.89 -2.15 8.81
CA ARG A 49 -18.80 -1.41 7.94
C ARG A 49 -18.06 -0.37 7.11
N LEU A 50 -17.11 0.35 7.71
CA LEU A 50 -16.25 1.30 6.99
C LEU A 50 -15.40 0.61 5.94
N PHE A 51 -14.84 -0.56 6.24
CA PHE A 51 -14.06 -1.36 5.30
C PHE A 51 -14.90 -1.72 4.07
N PHE A 52 -16.06 -2.37 4.23
CA PHE A 52 -16.89 -2.79 3.10
C PHE A 52 -17.47 -1.62 2.30
N SER A 53 -17.84 -0.52 2.96
CA SER A 53 -18.27 0.69 2.26
C SER A 53 -17.15 1.31 1.44
N GLY A 54 -15.93 1.36 1.99
CA GLY A 54 -14.73 1.80 1.30
C GLY A 54 -14.38 0.88 0.13
N PHE A 55 -14.41 -0.45 0.36
CA PHE A 55 -14.16 -1.45 -0.67
C PHE A 55 -15.09 -1.27 -1.88
N ARG A 56 -16.40 -1.21 -1.65
CA ARG A 56 -17.38 -1.04 -2.72
C ARG A 56 -17.21 0.28 -3.48
N ARG A 57 -16.89 1.37 -2.78
CA ARG A 57 -16.70 2.69 -3.37
C ARG A 57 -15.46 2.75 -4.26
N SER A 58 -14.34 2.23 -3.79
CA SER A 58 -13.05 2.32 -4.49
C SER A 58 -12.78 1.13 -5.43
N PHE A 59 -13.65 0.11 -5.45
CA PHE A 59 -13.44 -1.17 -6.11
C PHE A 59 -12.92 -1.02 -7.55
N ARG A 60 -13.68 -0.32 -8.39
CA ARG A 60 -13.37 -0.18 -9.82
C ARG A 60 -12.03 0.54 -10.04
N GLN A 61 -11.86 1.68 -9.38
CA GLN A 61 -10.66 2.52 -9.55
C GLN A 61 -9.41 1.85 -8.99
N ALA A 62 -9.49 1.31 -7.76
CA ALA A 62 -8.37 0.67 -7.11
C ALA A 62 -7.96 -0.63 -7.82
N THR A 63 -8.92 -1.39 -8.37
CA THR A 63 -8.64 -2.61 -9.16
C THR A 63 -7.93 -2.27 -10.46
N VAL A 64 -8.38 -1.25 -11.20
CA VAL A 64 -7.71 -0.81 -12.44
C VAL A 64 -6.28 -0.36 -12.15
N ILE A 65 -6.08 0.45 -11.13
CA ILE A 65 -4.74 0.92 -10.74
C ILE A 65 -3.85 -0.25 -10.29
N TRP A 66 -4.40 -1.19 -9.52
CA TRP A 66 -3.69 -2.39 -9.11
C TRP A 66 -3.20 -3.21 -10.31
N LEU A 67 -4.06 -3.46 -11.29
CA LEU A 67 -3.70 -4.19 -12.50
C LEU A 67 -2.65 -3.46 -13.34
N LEU A 68 -2.74 -2.14 -13.44
CA LEU A 68 -1.72 -1.33 -14.13
C LEU A 68 -0.36 -1.42 -13.42
N LEU A 69 -0.33 -1.27 -12.09
CA LEU A 69 0.91 -1.38 -11.32
C LEU A 69 1.47 -2.80 -11.34
N ALA A 70 0.61 -3.82 -11.23
CA ALA A 70 1.03 -5.22 -11.32
C ALA A 70 1.58 -5.56 -12.70
N GLY A 71 0.92 -5.10 -13.77
CA GLY A 71 1.41 -5.25 -15.15
C GLY A 71 2.77 -4.59 -15.36
N ALA A 72 2.94 -3.34 -14.90
CA ALA A 72 4.23 -2.65 -14.94
C ALA A 72 5.29 -3.38 -14.11
N GLY A 73 4.93 -3.95 -12.96
CA GLY A 73 5.81 -4.75 -12.13
C GLY A 73 6.27 -6.04 -12.83
N VAL A 74 5.35 -6.72 -13.54
CA VAL A 74 5.69 -7.90 -14.35
C VAL A 74 6.67 -7.54 -15.47
N VAL A 75 6.43 -6.44 -16.20
CA VAL A 75 7.35 -5.97 -17.26
C VAL A 75 8.73 -5.73 -16.66
N LEU A 76 8.83 -4.96 -15.57
CA LEU A 76 10.12 -4.72 -14.89
C LEU A 76 10.80 -6.02 -14.44
N ALA A 77 10.04 -6.98 -13.92
CA ALA A 77 10.60 -8.27 -13.50
C ALA A 77 11.16 -9.07 -14.69
N LEU A 78 10.50 -9.01 -15.84
CA LEU A 78 10.99 -9.60 -17.09
C LEU A 78 12.27 -8.89 -17.59
N ASP A 79 12.30 -7.56 -17.53
CA ASP A 79 13.47 -6.77 -17.90
C ASP A 79 14.68 -7.11 -17.01
N PHE A 80 14.48 -7.25 -15.68
CA PHE A 80 15.55 -7.69 -14.78
C PHE A 80 16.03 -9.10 -15.10
N ARG A 81 15.13 -10.03 -15.46
CA ARG A 81 15.53 -11.38 -15.87
C ARG A 81 16.29 -11.38 -17.20
N LEU A 82 15.85 -10.57 -18.16
CA LEU A 82 16.50 -10.43 -19.44
C LEU A 82 17.93 -9.90 -19.29
N ILE A 83 18.11 -8.84 -18.50
CA ILE A 83 19.42 -8.26 -18.22
C ILE A 83 20.33 -9.25 -17.50
N ALA A 84 19.82 -10.02 -16.55
CA ALA A 84 20.58 -11.03 -15.85
C ALA A 84 21.08 -12.19 -16.75
N ALA A 85 20.44 -12.38 -17.93
CA ALA A 85 20.82 -13.38 -18.92
C ALA A 85 21.84 -12.86 -19.96
N LEU A 86 22.13 -11.55 -20.00
CA LEU A 86 23.06 -10.94 -20.93
C LEU A 86 24.48 -10.88 -20.32
N GLU A 87 25.50 -11.23 -21.09
CA GLU A 87 26.90 -11.22 -20.65
C GLU A 87 27.45 -9.82 -20.33
N SER A 88 26.92 -8.79 -21.01
CA SER A 88 27.33 -7.41 -20.78
C SER A 88 26.15 -6.45 -20.98
N VAL A 89 25.83 -5.67 -19.96
CA VAL A 89 24.79 -4.65 -19.99
C VAL A 89 25.39 -3.32 -19.53
N PRO A 90 25.14 -2.22 -20.26
CA PRO A 90 25.56 -0.91 -19.82
C PRO A 90 24.97 -0.58 -18.43
N ALA A 91 25.83 -0.10 -17.52
CA ALA A 91 25.42 0.24 -16.15
C ALA A 91 24.23 1.21 -16.11
N ILE A 92 24.11 2.10 -17.11
CA ILE A 92 22.99 3.05 -17.20
C ILE A 92 21.64 2.35 -17.31
N VAL A 93 21.54 1.23 -18.05
CA VAL A 93 20.30 0.46 -18.20
C VAL A 93 19.88 -0.14 -16.86
N THR A 94 20.84 -0.72 -16.16
CA THR A 94 20.60 -1.30 -14.82
C THR A 94 20.12 -0.23 -13.82
N VAL A 95 20.77 0.94 -13.82
CA VAL A 95 20.37 2.07 -12.95
C VAL A 95 18.94 2.55 -13.28
N LEU A 96 18.60 2.68 -14.58
CA LEU A 96 17.26 3.10 -14.99
C LEU A 96 16.19 2.10 -14.56
N LEU A 97 16.46 0.80 -14.62
CA LEU A 97 15.52 -0.22 -14.13
C LEU A 97 15.31 -0.16 -12.61
N TYR A 98 16.39 -0.01 -11.83
CA TYR A 98 16.24 0.17 -10.39
C TYR A 98 15.46 1.45 -10.04
N LEU A 99 15.71 2.53 -10.76
CA LEU A 99 14.96 3.77 -10.60
C LEU A 99 13.48 3.58 -10.94
N GLY A 100 13.18 2.90 -12.05
CA GLY A 100 11.81 2.55 -12.44
C GLY A 100 11.10 1.71 -11.38
N ALA A 101 11.78 0.68 -10.84
CA ALA A 101 11.24 -0.17 -9.77
C ALA A 101 10.97 0.64 -8.48
N LEU A 102 11.88 1.55 -8.11
CA LEU A 102 11.72 2.42 -6.94
C LEU A 102 10.51 3.36 -7.11
N LEU A 103 10.36 3.98 -8.29
CA LEU A 103 9.23 4.86 -8.59
C LEU A 103 7.91 4.09 -8.61
N LEU A 104 7.88 2.90 -9.18
CA LEU A 104 6.70 2.05 -9.21
C LEU A 104 6.28 1.63 -7.79
N ALA A 105 7.22 1.15 -6.99
CA ALA A 105 6.98 0.79 -5.59
C ALA A 105 6.51 1.99 -4.77
N GLY A 106 7.18 3.14 -4.90
CA GLY A 106 6.80 4.38 -4.25
C GLY A 106 5.39 4.83 -4.61
N THR A 107 5.03 4.77 -5.90
CA THR A 107 3.67 5.09 -6.36
C THR A 107 2.64 4.17 -5.72
N GLY A 108 2.92 2.86 -5.65
CA GLY A 108 2.04 1.87 -5.01
C GLY A 108 1.79 2.15 -3.53
N LEU A 109 2.80 2.62 -2.79
CA LEU A 109 2.66 2.95 -1.36
C LEU A 109 1.68 4.11 -1.10
N TYR A 110 1.56 5.07 -2.02
CA TYR A 110 0.72 6.26 -1.83
C TYR A 110 -0.64 6.18 -2.52
N VAL A 111 -0.74 5.50 -3.68
CA VAL A 111 -1.96 5.55 -4.49
C VAL A 111 -3.17 4.95 -3.78
N PHE A 112 -3.04 3.81 -3.10
CA PHE A 112 -4.17 3.17 -2.40
C PHE A 112 -4.67 3.97 -1.19
N PRO A 113 -3.80 4.49 -0.30
CA PRO A 113 -4.22 5.43 0.73
C PRO A 113 -4.88 6.71 0.18
N MET A 114 -4.41 7.22 -0.97
CA MET A 114 -5.01 8.40 -1.61
C MET A 114 -6.42 8.10 -2.13
N ILE A 115 -6.64 6.98 -2.83
CA ILE A 115 -7.97 6.54 -3.27
C ILE A 115 -8.92 6.37 -2.08
N ALA A 116 -8.41 5.95 -0.93
CA ALA A 116 -9.20 5.81 0.28
C ALA A 116 -9.76 7.15 0.79
N VAL A 117 -9.07 8.26 0.57
CA VAL A 117 -9.40 9.58 1.16
C VAL A 117 -9.96 10.55 0.13
N TYR A 118 -9.41 10.56 -1.07
CA TYR A 118 -9.75 11.51 -2.13
C TYR A 118 -10.59 10.85 -3.23
N GLU A 119 -11.41 11.67 -3.90
CA GLU A 119 -12.18 11.31 -5.09
C GLU A 119 -11.62 12.11 -6.27
N ASP A 120 -10.81 11.47 -7.11
CA ASP A 120 -10.21 12.08 -8.29
C ASP A 120 -10.10 11.04 -9.42
N THR A 121 -9.74 11.50 -10.61
CA THR A 121 -9.57 10.61 -11.76
C THR A 121 -8.35 9.70 -11.57
N THR A 122 -8.40 8.50 -12.14
CA THR A 122 -7.33 7.48 -12.04
C THR A 122 -5.95 8.02 -12.41
N LEU A 123 -5.88 8.82 -13.49
CA LEU A 123 -4.61 9.37 -13.98
C LEU A 123 -4.05 10.43 -13.02
N ARG A 124 -4.91 11.29 -12.46
CA ARG A 124 -4.50 12.29 -11.47
C ARG A 124 -4.02 11.62 -10.16
N MET A 125 -4.69 10.56 -9.73
CA MET A 125 -4.28 9.77 -8.56
C MET A 125 -2.89 9.17 -8.75
N LEU A 126 -2.60 8.54 -9.90
CA LEU A 126 -1.28 8.00 -10.23
C LEU A 126 -0.21 9.09 -10.26
N LYS A 127 -0.48 10.20 -10.97
CA LYS A 127 0.44 11.33 -11.05
C LYS A 127 0.75 11.93 -9.67
N ASN A 128 -0.27 12.16 -8.87
CA ASN A 128 -0.11 12.72 -7.53
C ASN A 128 0.63 11.76 -6.59
N ALA A 129 0.35 10.45 -6.67
CA ALA A 129 1.06 9.44 -5.90
C ALA A 129 2.54 9.38 -6.29
N LEU A 130 2.87 9.46 -7.58
CA LEU A 130 4.24 9.52 -8.08
C LEU A 130 4.97 10.75 -7.56
N ILE A 131 4.37 11.93 -7.69
CA ILE A 131 4.96 13.20 -7.19
C ILE A 131 5.19 13.09 -5.67
N LEU A 132 4.22 12.55 -4.93
CA LEU A 132 4.30 12.43 -3.49
C LEU A 132 5.38 11.44 -3.04
N SER A 133 5.60 10.35 -3.80
CA SER A 133 6.65 9.38 -3.51
C SER A 133 8.05 9.99 -3.62
N ILE A 134 8.24 10.97 -4.51
CA ILE A 134 9.50 11.68 -4.70
C ILE A 134 9.65 12.84 -3.70
N THR A 135 8.60 13.63 -3.50
CA THR A 135 8.68 14.83 -2.64
C THR A 135 8.73 14.51 -1.14
N ALA A 136 8.21 13.35 -0.72
CA ALA A 136 8.18 12.92 0.66
C ALA A 136 9.13 11.74 0.93
N LEU A 137 10.33 11.73 0.33
CA LEU A 137 11.32 10.64 0.39
C LEU A 137 11.51 10.02 1.79
N PRO A 138 11.73 10.76 2.90
CA PRO A 138 11.94 10.14 4.21
C PRO A 138 10.72 9.32 4.67
N ARG A 139 9.51 9.74 4.32
CA ARG A 139 8.29 9.01 4.63
C ARG A 139 8.07 7.84 3.67
N THR A 140 8.45 8.00 2.40
CA THR A 140 8.44 6.93 1.40
C THR A 140 9.36 5.79 1.83
N LEU A 141 10.56 6.09 2.32
CA LEU A 141 11.49 5.10 2.86
C LEU A 141 10.91 4.40 4.09
N LEU A 142 10.31 5.15 5.01
CA LEU A 142 9.69 4.57 6.20
C LEU A 142 8.50 3.66 5.86
N LEU A 143 7.63 4.07 4.93
CA LEU A 143 6.53 3.25 4.43
C LEU A 143 7.02 2.03 3.68
N GLY A 144 8.06 2.19 2.86
CA GLY A 144 8.71 1.10 2.13
C GLY A 144 9.32 0.07 3.08
N LEU A 145 10.05 0.52 4.11
CA LEU A 145 10.60 -0.35 5.15
C LEU A 145 9.49 -1.12 5.89
N LEU A 146 8.41 -0.43 6.26
CA LEU A 146 7.25 -1.04 6.91
C LEU A 146 6.57 -2.09 6.02
N ALA A 147 6.43 -1.81 4.72
CA ALA A 147 5.85 -2.75 3.75
C ALA A 147 6.78 -3.93 3.44
N ALA A 148 8.10 -3.70 3.44
CA ALA A 148 9.11 -4.72 3.18
C ALA A 148 9.41 -5.61 4.40
N LEU A 149 8.93 -5.27 5.59
CA LEU A 149 9.23 -5.95 6.85
C LEU A 149 9.02 -7.48 6.77
N PRO A 150 7.89 -8.02 6.25
CA PRO A 150 7.70 -9.46 6.12
C PRO A 150 8.72 -10.11 5.17
N LEU A 151 9.07 -9.41 4.09
CA LEU A 151 10.05 -9.90 3.13
C LEU A 151 11.46 -9.90 3.73
N ILE A 152 11.81 -8.89 4.51
CA ILE A 152 13.09 -8.81 5.22
C ILE A 152 13.22 -9.98 6.21
N VAL A 153 12.18 -10.25 6.99
CA VAL A 153 12.18 -11.38 7.94
C VAL A 153 12.32 -12.71 7.19
N LEU A 154 11.62 -12.88 6.05
CA LEU A 154 11.73 -14.08 5.22
C LEU A 154 13.15 -14.30 4.70
N LEU A 155 13.83 -13.23 4.28
CA LEU A 155 15.19 -13.30 3.72
C LEU A 155 16.26 -13.54 4.81
N LEU A 156 16.03 -13.09 6.03
CA LEU A 156 16.96 -13.26 7.15
C LEU A 156 16.83 -14.64 7.79
N ASP A 157 15.60 -15.10 8.01
CA ASP A 157 15.35 -16.37 8.68
C ASP A 157 13.99 -16.94 8.27
N VAL A 158 14.01 -18.01 7.47
CA VAL A 158 12.80 -18.70 6.98
C VAL A 158 12.03 -19.38 8.11
N GLU A 159 12.72 -19.90 9.15
CA GLU A 159 12.04 -20.50 10.29
C GLU A 159 11.32 -19.46 11.14
N LEU A 160 11.99 -18.33 11.41
CA LEU A 160 11.38 -17.21 12.12
C LEU A 160 10.17 -16.67 11.36
N PHE A 161 10.27 -16.52 10.03
CA PHE A 161 9.15 -16.14 9.19
C PHE A 161 7.99 -17.12 9.31
N GLY A 162 8.24 -18.43 9.25
CA GLY A 162 7.21 -19.46 9.40
C GLY A 162 6.49 -19.38 10.76
N ARG A 163 7.22 -19.16 11.85
CA ARG A 163 6.65 -18.96 13.20
C ARG A 163 5.80 -17.67 13.29
N LEU A 164 6.27 -16.59 12.66
CA LEU A 164 5.58 -15.30 12.66
C LEU A 164 4.45 -15.22 11.63
N LEU A 165 4.40 -16.14 10.65
CA LEU A 165 3.41 -16.11 9.57
C LEU A 165 1.99 -16.12 10.10
N MET A 166 1.68 -16.94 11.11
CA MET A 166 0.36 -16.96 11.75
C MET A 166 -0.02 -15.62 12.38
N LEU A 167 0.93 -14.98 13.08
CA LEU A 167 0.73 -13.64 13.63
C LEU A 167 0.56 -12.59 12.53
N TRP A 168 1.32 -12.72 11.45
CA TRP A 168 1.22 -11.83 10.31
C TRP A 168 -0.13 -11.95 9.61
N LEU A 169 -0.61 -13.18 9.40
CA LEU A 169 -1.95 -13.44 8.84
C LEU A 169 -3.09 -12.98 9.75
N LEU A 170 -2.90 -12.98 11.08
CA LEU A 170 -3.92 -12.52 12.02
C LEU A 170 -4.00 -11.00 12.15
N VAL A 171 -2.87 -10.30 12.10
CA VAL A 171 -2.79 -8.89 12.52
C VAL A 171 -1.90 -8.04 11.60
N GLY A 172 -0.96 -8.66 10.88
CA GLY A 172 0.16 -7.98 10.22
C GLY A 172 -0.27 -6.90 9.22
N CYS A 173 -1.14 -7.25 8.26
CA CYS A 173 -1.58 -6.30 7.22
C CYS A 173 -2.36 -5.12 7.83
N SER A 174 -3.15 -5.38 8.87
CA SER A 174 -3.95 -4.36 9.55
C SER A 174 -3.07 -3.41 10.37
N VAL A 175 -2.03 -3.93 11.03
CA VAL A 175 -1.06 -3.12 11.80
C VAL A 175 -0.20 -2.27 10.86
N THR A 176 0.30 -2.84 9.76
CA THR A 176 1.06 -2.07 8.77
C THR A 176 0.23 -0.96 8.14
N ALA A 177 -1.04 -1.23 7.79
CA ALA A 177 -1.95 -0.22 7.28
C ALA A 177 -2.24 0.87 8.31
N LYS A 178 -2.42 0.51 9.59
CA LYS A 178 -2.63 1.47 10.70
C LYS A 178 -1.40 2.35 10.90
N ALA A 179 -0.20 1.77 10.95
CA ALA A 179 1.05 2.50 11.09
C ALA A 179 1.28 3.42 9.87
N GLY A 180 1.06 2.91 8.66
CA GLY A 180 1.12 3.70 7.42
C GLY A 180 0.09 4.84 7.41
N ALA A 181 -1.12 4.62 7.89
CA ALA A 181 -2.15 5.65 8.02
C ALA A 181 -1.72 6.76 8.99
N CYS A 182 -1.05 6.43 10.10
CA CYS A 182 -0.51 7.43 11.03
C CYS A 182 0.56 8.31 10.37
N ILE A 183 1.46 7.71 9.59
CA ILE A 183 2.51 8.45 8.84
C ILE A 183 1.87 9.36 7.79
N LEU A 184 0.86 8.86 7.07
CA LEU A 184 0.21 9.57 5.96
C LEU A 184 -0.74 10.68 6.42
N LYS A 185 -1.33 10.61 7.61
CA LYS A 185 -2.17 11.70 8.16
C LYS A 185 -1.45 13.04 8.13
N GLY A 186 -0.18 13.08 8.52
CA GLY A 186 0.61 14.31 8.48
C GLY A 186 0.92 14.83 7.06
N VAL A 187 0.96 13.93 6.06
CA VAL A 187 1.15 14.30 4.65
C VAL A 187 -0.15 14.89 4.08
N PHE A 188 -1.27 14.21 4.32
CA PHE A 188 -2.57 14.61 3.80
C PHE A 188 -3.06 15.93 4.42
N GLN A 189 -2.81 16.18 5.70
CA GLN A 189 -3.11 17.47 6.34
C GLN A 189 -2.35 18.63 5.70
N ARG A 190 -1.08 18.42 5.31
CA ARG A 190 -0.30 19.45 4.60
C ARG A 190 -0.85 19.73 3.21
N LEU A 191 -1.25 18.69 2.45
CA LEU A 191 -1.84 18.86 1.12
C LEU A 191 -3.15 19.65 1.16
N VAL A 192 -4.01 19.40 2.15
CA VAL A 192 -5.26 20.14 2.35
C VAL A 192 -4.99 21.62 2.67
N ASN A 193 -3.97 21.91 3.48
CA ASN A 193 -3.62 23.28 3.85
C ASN A 193 -2.95 24.05 2.71
N THR A 194 -2.19 23.36 1.82
CA THR A 194 -1.51 24.00 0.68
C THR A 194 -2.45 24.18 -0.53
N GLY A 195 -3.51 23.38 -0.62
CA GLY A 195 -4.49 23.42 -1.72
C GLY A 195 -5.72 24.32 -1.48
N ARG A 196 -5.77 25.07 -0.38
CA ARG A 196 -6.79 26.14 -0.21
C ARG A 196 -6.27 27.42 -0.83
N PRO A 197 -6.82 27.91 -1.95
CA PRO A 197 -6.64 29.30 -2.35
C PRO A 197 -7.27 30.18 -1.26
N GLN A 198 -6.51 31.18 -0.79
CA GLN A 198 -7.04 32.29 0.02
C GLN A 198 -8.01 33.10 -0.81
#